data_62398a19c0e18280b86d0f82a2138915
#
_entry.id   62398a19c0e18280b86d0f82a2138915
#
_cell.length_a   1.000
_cell.length_b   1.000
_cell.length_c   1.000
_cell.angle_alpha   90.00
_cell.angle_beta   90.00
_cell.angle_gamma   90.00
#
_symmetry.space_group_name_H-M   'P 1'
#
loop_
_entity.id
_entity.type
_entity.pdbx_description
1 polymer ?
#
loop_
_entity_poly.entity_id
_entity_poly.type
_entity_poly.pdbx_seq_one_letter_code
_entity_poly.pdbx_strand_id
1 'polypeptide(L)'
;MNKEIIYDREMNIQRCYSTEYQGMKVKYIDHMGSDLSVVNSAYASFGKMEHEYNPDKHDRLIQYLSRGMSEADFEKLADNLAYKTTNAKDVAKALWQFRNTPTHYSPFTHTCITLQCTVPIAIHAQLVKHTVGFNINTVSRRYVSTTPELFIPEFRSKPTGNIKQGSGDVHEQAHYWQVWYKRQAEASIRTYVDMVDAGIAPEQARFVLPQGVMTEFVWTGNVASFARMFNQRTDSHSQKEIQDLAHMVGEIIEPLYPVSWNALTGN
;
A
#
# COMPACT_ATOMS: atom_id res chain seq x y z
N MET A 1 -6.36 -14.48 -3.73
CA MET A 1 -4.99 -13.92 -3.86
C MET A 1 -4.01 -15.07 -3.96
N ASN A 2 -3.25 -15.12 -5.05
CA ASN A 2 -2.17 -16.09 -5.23
C ASN A 2 -0.89 -15.50 -4.65
N LYS A 3 -0.11 -16.33 -3.94
CA LYS A 3 1.14 -15.91 -3.32
C LYS A 3 2.26 -16.87 -3.71
N GLU A 4 3.41 -16.33 -4.04
CA GLU A 4 4.66 -17.07 -4.14
C GLU A 4 5.47 -16.83 -2.87
N ILE A 5 5.72 -17.88 -2.13
CA ILE A 5 6.47 -17.83 -0.88
C ILE A 5 7.82 -18.49 -1.13
N ILE A 6 8.89 -17.77 -0.81
CA ILE A 6 10.25 -18.31 -0.87
C ILE A 6 10.85 -18.36 0.53
N TYR A 7 11.77 -19.31 0.71
CA TYR A 7 12.61 -19.37 1.91
C TYR A 7 13.84 -18.50 1.70
N ASP A 8 13.93 -17.42 2.47
CA ASP A 8 15.11 -16.56 2.49
C ASP A 8 16.15 -17.17 3.43
N ARG A 9 17.24 -17.67 2.85
CA ARG A 9 18.31 -18.37 3.61
C ARG A 9 19.13 -17.40 4.44
N GLU A 10 19.29 -16.15 4.01
CA GLU A 10 20.08 -15.15 4.73
C GLU A 10 19.34 -14.66 5.98
N MET A 11 18.02 -14.46 5.86
CA MET A 11 17.17 -14.06 7.00
C MET A 11 16.58 -15.24 7.77
N ASN A 12 16.74 -16.47 7.28
CA ASN A 12 16.17 -17.70 7.86
C ASN A 12 14.65 -17.65 8.08
N ILE A 13 13.92 -17.02 7.15
CA ILE A 13 12.47 -16.87 7.21
C ILE A 13 11.80 -17.27 5.88
N GLN A 14 10.52 -17.63 5.96
CA GLN A 14 9.65 -17.67 4.79
C GLN A 14 9.08 -16.27 4.56
N ARG A 15 9.18 -15.77 3.33
CA ARG A 15 8.61 -14.47 2.96
C ARG A 15 7.79 -14.55 1.68
N CYS A 16 6.79 -13.69 1.58
CA CYS A 16 6.05 -13.49 0.35
C CYS A 16 6.92 -12.76 -0.67
N TYR A 17 7.21 -13.43 -1.79
CA TYR A 17 8.01 -12.88 -2.88
C TYR A 17 7.14 -12.16 -3.91
N SER A 18 5.96 -12.70 -4.20
CA SER A 18 5.00 -12.05 -5.08
C SER A 18 3.57 -12.36 -4.70
N THR A 19 2.68 -11.43 -5.00
CA THR A 19 1.23 -11.57 -4.85
C THR A 19 0.55 -11.24 -6.17
N GLU A 20 -0.52 -11.98 -6.47
CA GLU A 20 -1.36 -11.74 -7.64
C GLU A 20 -2.83 -11.85 -7.28
N TYR A 21 -3.63 -10.88 -7.70
CA TYR A 21 -5.07 -10.86 -7.53
C TYR A 21 -5.75 -10.15 -8.70
N GLN A 22 -6.69 -10.84 -9.36
CA GLN A 22 -7.45 -10.32 -10.51
C GLN A 22 -6.57 -9.73 -11.63
N GLY A 23 -5.37 -10.30 -11.86
CA GLY A 23 -4.40 -9.83 -12.87
C GLY A 23 -3.50 -8.69 -12.40
N MET A 24 -3.77 -8.04 -11.27
CA MET A 24 -2.79 -7.14 -10.64
C MET A 24 -1.69 -7.97 -9.96
N LYS A 25 -0.45 -7.48 -9.99
CA LYS A 25 0.71 -8.17 -9.41
C LYS A 25 1.57 -7.21 -8.61
N VAL A 26 2.08 -7.69 -7.49
CA VAL A 26 3.12 -7.02 -6.71
C VAL A 26 4.24 -8.02 -6.48
N LYS A 27 5.46 -7.64 -6.83
CA LYS A 27 6.65 -8.47 -6.69
C LYS A 27 7.69 -7.75 -5.86
N TYR A 28 8.27 -8.44 -4.91
CA TYR A 28 9.43 -7.97 -4.18
C TYR A 28 10.65 -7.90 -5.10
N ILE A 29 11.42 -6.81 -5.01
CA ILE A 29 12.71 -6.65 -5.68
C ILE A 29 13.83 -6.67 -4.65
N ASP A 30 13.81 -5.73 -3.70
CA ASP A 30 14.90 -5.54 -2.73
C ASP A 30 14.43 -4.73 -1.54
N HIS A 31 15.16 -4.79 -0.43
CA HIS A 31 14.96 -3.93 0.72
C HIS A 31 16.27 -3.70 1.48
N MET A 32 16.30 -2.62 2.24
CA MET A 32 17.38 -2.25 3.15
C MET A 32 16.84 -2.04 4.55
N GLY A 33 17.45 -2.69 5.52
CA GLY A 33 17.11 -2.55 6.92
C GLY A 33 16.12 -3.59 7.43
N SER A 34 15.80 -3.47 8.71
CA SER A 34 14.90 -4.33 9.48
C SER A 34 14.36 -3.53 10.66
N ASP A 35 13.56 -4.16 11.55
CA ASP A 35 13.17 -3.56 12.82
C ASP A 35 14.38 -3.13 13.67
N LEU A 36 15.48 -3.87 13.62
CA LEU A 36 16.73 -3.46 14.30
C LEU A 36 17.30 -2.17 13.73
N SER A 37 17.15 -1.93 12.42
CA SER A 37 17.59 -0.67 11.80
C SER A 37 16.77 0.53 12.29
N VAL A 38 15.47 0.36 12.52
CA VAL A 38 14.60 1.38 13.13
C VAL A 38 15.05 1.68 14.56
N VAL A 39 15.30 0.63 15.36
CA VAL A 39 15.83 0.77 16.74
C VAL A 39 17.15 1.54 16.75
N ASN A 40 18.11 1.14 15.92
CA ASN A 40 19.42 1.77 15.85
C ASN A 40 19.36 3.23 15.37
N SER A 41 18.45 3.53 14.45
CA SER A 41 18.22 4.90 14.02
C SER A 41 17.71 5.79 15.16
N ALA A 42 16.84 5.27 16.03
CA ALA A 42 16.41 5.98 17.24
C ALA A 42 17.55 6.12 18.26
N TYR A 43 18.33 5.06 18.45
CA TYR A 43 19.44 5.06 19.41
C TYR A 43 20.63 5.92 18.99
N ALA A 44 20.77 6.23 17.71
CA ALA A 44 21.82 7.12 17.21
C ALA A 44 21.82 8.49 17.94
N SER A 45 20.65 9.01 18.31
CA SER A 45 20.53 10.25 19.09
C SER A 45 21.14 10.15 20.50
N PHE A 46 21.39 8.94 21.00
CA PHE A 46 21.99 8.68 22.31
C PHE A 46 23.40 8.10 22.20
N GLY A 47 23.99 8.07 20.98
CA GLY A 47 25.29 7.47 20.72
C GLY A 47 25.34 5.97 21.00
N LYS A 48 24.22 5.28 20.86
CA LYS A 48 24.07 3.84 21.13
C LYS A 48 23.82 3.07 19.85
N MET A 49 24.23 1.81 19.83
CA MET A 49 23.97 0.85 18.76
C MET A 49 23.78 -0.53 19.37
N GLU A 50 22.81 -1.27 18.87
CA GLU A 50 22.55 -2.67 19.23
C GLU A 50 22.93 -3.55 18.05
N HIS A 51 23.48 -4.73 18.33
CA HIS A 51 23.88 -5.71 17.31
C HIS A 51 22.85 -6.82 17.13
N GLU A 52 21.98 -7.01 18.13
CA GLU A 52 20.95 -8.05 18.15
C GLU A 52 19.59 -7.44 18.52
N TYR A 53 18.55 -7.97 17.91
CA TYR A 53 17.18 -7.58 18.25
C TYR A 53 16.72 -8.26 19.53
N ASN A 54 16.25 -7.49 20.50
CA ASN A 54 15.66 -7.97 21.74
C ASN A 54 14.16 -7.61 21.77
N PRO A 55 13.26 -8.59 21.61
CA PRO A 55 11.82 -8.32 21.55
C PRO A 55 11.29 -7.56 22.77
N ASP A 56 11.66 -7.98 24.00
CA ASP A 56 11.16 -7.38 25.25
C ASP A 56 11.42 -5.87 25.35
N LYS A 57 12.49 -5.41 24.74
CA LYS A 57 12.95 -4.01 24.79
C LYS A 57 12.59 -3.25 23.54
N HIS A 58 12.84 -3.84 22.37
CA HIS A 58 12.78 -3.14 21.10
C HIS A 58 11.37 -3.03 20.56
N ASP A 59 10.48 -4.00 20.81
CA ASP A 59 9.07 -3.90 20.46
C ASP A 59 8.41 -2.71 21.15
N ARG A 60 8.67 -2.53 22.43
CA ARG A 60 8.16 -1.36 23.21
C ARG A 60 8.69 -0.04 22.66
N LEU A 61 9.96 -0.01 22.25
CA LEU A 61 10.54 1.19 21.65
C LEU A 61 9.87 1.52 20.32
N ILE A 62 9.73 0.54 19.43
CA ILE A 62 9.08 0.72 18.11
C ILE A 62 7.63 1.19 18.29
N GLN A 63 6.88 0.58 19.20
CA GLN A 63 5.52 1.00 19.53
C GLN A 63 5.48 2.46 20.05
N TYR A 64 6.39 2.82 20.94
CA TYR A 64 6.52 4.18 21.42
C TYR A 64 6.82 5.16 20.28
N LEU A 65 7.75 4.82 19.38
CA LEU A 65 8.12 5.67 18.24
C LEU A 65 6.94 5.90 17.29
N SER A 66 6.13 4.87 17.07
CA SER A 66 4.99 4.92 16.12
C SER A 66 3.77 5.66 16.70
N ARG A 67 3.52 5.55 17.99
CA ARG A 67 2.29 6.01 18.66
C ARG A 67 2.52 7.17 19.64
N GLY A 68 3.77 7.48 19.98
CA GLY A 68 4.14 8.44 21.02
C GLY A 68 3.89 7.95 22.43
N MET A 69 3.43 6.70 22.61
CA MET A 69 3.22 6.06 23.90
C MET A 69 3.40 4.54 23.80
N SER A 70 3.80 3.92 24.90
CA SER A 70 3.89 2.48 25.00
C SER A 70 2.50 1.85 25.15
N GLU A 71 2.41 0.54 24.90
CA GLU A 71 1.19 -0.24 25.12
C GLU A 71 0.68 -0.10 26.56
N ALA A 72 1.59 -0.18 27.53
CA ALA A 72 1.25 0.01 28.96
C ALA A 72 0.70 1.41 29.28
N ASP A 73 1.13 2.45 28.58
CA ASP A 73 0.58 3.79 28.72
C ASP A 73 -0.81 3.91 28.06
N PHE A 74 -1.00 3.22 26.95
CA PHE A 74 -2.30 3.13 26.29
C PHE A 74 -3.32 2.37 27.15
N GLU A 75 -2.93 1.23 27.73
CA GLU A 75 -3.78 0.47 28.66
C GLU A 75 -4.18 1.33 29.88
N LYS A 76 -3.23 2.02 30.50
CA LYS A 76 -3.54 2.97 31.60
C LYS A 76 -4.50 4.06 31.18
N LEU A 77 -4.37 4.58 29.95
CA LEU A 77 -5.29 5.57 29.41
C LEU A 77 -6.69 4.97 29.22
N ALA A 78 -6.77 3.76 28.65
CA ALA A 78 -8.02 3.03 28.45
C ALA A 78 -8.71 2.71 29.77
N ASP A 79 -7.98 2.23 30.78
CA ASP A 79 -8.50 1.98 32.14
C ASP A 79 -8.99 3.25 32.81
N ASN A 80 -8.25 4.34 32.70
CA ASN A 80 -8.68 5.62 33.23
C ASN A 80 -9.99 6.11 32.60
N LEU A 81 -10.16 5.89 31.28
CA LEU A 81 -11.39 6.22 30.55
C LEU A 81 -12.57 5.31 30.99
N ALA A 82 -12.29 4.00 31.13
CA ALA A 82 -13.32 3.01 31.49
C ALA A 82 -13.83 3.16 32.92
N TYR A 83 -12.93 3.44 33.86
CA TYR A 83 -13.27 3.40 35.30
C TYR A 83 -13.41 4.77 35.99
N LYS A 84 -12.84 5.83 35.43
CA LYS A 84 -12.76 7.14 36.13
C LYS A 84 -13.62 8.24 35.56
N THR A 85 -14.16 8.08 34.36
CA THR A 85 -14.98 9.15 33.79
C THR A 85 -16.13 8.64 32.93
N THR A 86 -17.34 9.16 33.26
CA THR A 86 -18.51 9.05 32.38
C THR A 86 -18.78 10.38 31.65
N ASN A 87 -17.92 11.37 31.84
CA ASN A 87 -18.09 12.69 31.26
C ASN A 87 -17.54 12.70 29.80
N ALA A 88 -18.43 12.93 28.84
CA ALA A 88 -18.10 12.99 27.43
C ALA A 88 -16.98 14.01 27.09
N LYS A 89 -16.86 15.10 27.83
CA LYS A 89 -15.81 16.11 27.64
C LYS A 89 -14.43 15.58 28.02
N ASP A 90 -14.32 14.80 29.08
CA ASP A 90 -13.07 14.21 29.54
C ASP A 90 -12.63 13.10 28.59
N VAL A 91 -13.57 12.29 28.10
CA VAL A 91 -13.33 11.30 27.04
C VAL A 91 -12.83 11.99 25.75
N ALA A 92 -13.51 13.02 25.29
CA ALA A 92 -13.12 13.78 24.11
C ALA A 92 -11.72 14.41 24.26
N LYS A 93 -11.41 14.96 25.45
CA LYS A 93 -10.09 15.53 25.75
C LYS A 93 -8.99 14.47 25.73
N ALA A 94 -9.22 13.30 26.30
CA ALA A 94 -8.25 12.20 26.28
C ALA A 94 -8.02 11.67 24.87
N LEU A 95 -9.07 11.48 24.06
CA LEU A 95 -8.99 11.10 22.67
C LEU A 95 -8.25 12.15 21.81
N TRP A 96 -8.52 13.43 22.07
CA TRP A 96 -7.80 14.52 21.40
C TRP A 96 -6.32 14.50 21.77
N GLN A 97 -5.99 14.32 23.04
CA GLN A 97 -4.61 14.23 23.52
C GLN A 97 -3.88 13.04 22.89
N PHE A 98 -4.52 11.87 22.86
CA PHE A 98 -3.98 10.68 22.19
C PHE A 98 -3.69 10.92 20.72
N ARG A 99 -4.66 11.46 19.97
CA ARG A 99 -4.52 11.76 18.55
C ARG A 99 -3.38 12.76 18.25
N ASN A 100 -3.11 13.67 19.17
CA ASN A 100 -2.10 14.72 18.99
C ASN A 100 -0.79 14.43 19.74
N THR A 101 -0.60 13.21 20.26
CA THR A 101 0.68 12.80 20.83
C THR A 101 1.74 12.78 19.75
N PRO A 102 2.89 13.49 19.92
CA PRO A 102 3.95 13.49 18.95
C PRO A 102 4.50 12.08 18.69
N THR A 103 4.67 11.72 17.44
CA THR A 103 5.30 10.47 17.03
C THR A 103 6.72 10.73 16.54
N HIS A 104 7.59 9.75 16.68
CA HIS A 104 8.98 9.80 16.23
C HIS A 104 9.11 9.09 14.88
N TYR A 105 8.70 9.78 13.83
CA TYR A 105 8.59 9.20 12.48
C TYR A 105 9.94 8.90 11.82
N SER A 106 10.97 9.71 12.09
CA SER A 106 12.26 9.65 11.40
C SER A 106 12.97 8.29 11.47
N PRO A 107 12.98 7.52 12.58
CA PRO A 107 13.64 6.21 12.60
C PRO A 107 13.13 5.24 11.53
N PHE A 108 11.84 5.27 11.22
CA PHE A 108 11.24 4.41 10.21
C PHE A 108 11.63 4.80 8.77
N THR A 109 12.09 6.04 8.56
CA THR A 109 12.51 6.51 7.22
C THR A 109 13.90 6.07 6.82
N HIS A 110 14.68 5.50 7.75
CA HIS A 110 15.99 4.88 7.46
C HIS A 110 15.90 3.45 6.91
N THR A 111 14.74 3.07 6.40
CA THR A 111 14.50 1.81 5.69
C THR A 111 14.21 2.09 4.21
N CYS A 112 14.35 1.08 3.37
CA CYS A 112 14.01 1.20 1.96
C CYS A 112 13.45 -0.13 1.46
N ILE A 113 12.37 -0.08 0.69
CA ILE A 113 11.73 -1.26 0.09
C ILE A 113 11.44 -0.94 -1.36
N THR A 114 11.81 -1.84 -2.27
CA THR A 114 11.56 -1.71 -3.70
C THR A 114 10.66 -2.85 -4.17
N LEU A 115 9.56 -2.48 -4.79
CA LEU A 115 8.57 -3.38 -5.37
C LEU A 115 8.43 -3.13 -6.86
N GLN A 116 8.09 -4.17 -7.63
CA GLN A 116 7.59 -4.08 -8.99
C GLN A 116 6.09 -4.33 -8.96
N CYS A 117 5.31 -3.39 -9.49
CA CYS A 117 3.86 -3.46 -9.47
C CYS A 117 3.31 -3.43 -10.89
N THR A 118 2.32 -4.29 -11.17
CA THR A 118 1.55 -4.31 -12.42
C THR A 118 0.09 -4.07 -12.07
N VAL A 119 -0.47 -2.95 -12.54
CA VAL A 119 -1.83 -2.52 -12.23
C VAL A 119 -2.47 -1.80 -13.42
N PRO A 120 -3.81 -1.67 -13.50
CA PRO A 120 -4.44 -0.81 -14.51
C PRO A 120 -4.07 0.67 -14.30
N ILE A 121 -4.00 1.43 -15.39
CA ILE A 121 -3.66 2.86 -15.40
C ILE A 121 -4.55 3.65 -14.41
N ALA A 122 -5.83 3.32 -14.32
CA ALA A 122 -6.75 3.96 -13.38
C ALA A 122 -6.30 3.82 -11.92
N ILE A 123 -5.74 2.67 -11.53
CA ILE A 123 -5.22 2.43 -10.18
C ILE A 123 -3.85 3.09 -10.00
N HIS A 124 -2.97 3.00 -11.00
CA HIS A 124 -1.69 3.71 -10.98
C HIS A 124 -1.88 5.22 -10.75
N ALA A 125 -2.86 5.85 -11.41
CA ALA A 125 -3.17 7.27 -11.26
C ALA A 125 -3.54 7.67 -9.80
N GLN A 126 -4.08 6.73 -9.01
CA GLN A 126 -4.34 6.96 -7.59
C GLN A 126 -3.06 6.82 -6.75
N LEU A 127 -2.17 5.89 -7.12
CA LEU A 127 -0.93 5.64 -6.38
C LEU A 127 0.08 6.77 -6.49
N VAL A 128 0.21 7.40 -7.65
CA VAL A 128 1.15 8.52 -7.86
C VAL A 128 0.82 9.75 -7.01
N LYS A 129 -0.31 9.78 -6.33
CA LYS A 129 -0.64 10.81 -5.33
C LYS A 129 0.10 10.62 -4.01
N HIS A 130 0.62 9.42 -3.74
CA HIS A 130 1.47 9.16 -2.59
C HIS A 130 2.91 9.57 -2.94
N THR A 131 3.27 10.81 -2.61
CA THR A 131 4.58 11.40 -2.99
C THR A 131 5.59 11.40 -1.84
N VAL A 132 5.12 11.43 -0.59
CA VAL A 132 6.01 11.57 0.57
C VAL A 132 6.70 10.25 0.89
N GLY A 133 8.03 10.22 0.71
CA GLY A 133 8.88 9.06 0.95
C GLY A 133 8.78 7.97 -0.11
N PHE A 134 8.25 8.30 -1.29
CA PHE A 134 8.16 7.39 -2.42
C PHE A 134 8.87 7.90 -3.67
N ASN A 135 9.35 6.94 -4.46
CA ASN A 135 9.84 7.12 -5.81
C ASN A 135 9.16 6.11 -6.74
N ILE A 136 8.67 6.56 -7.89
CA ILE A 136 7.98 5.72 -8.88
C ILE A 136 8.62 5.92 -10.25
N ASN A 137 8.97 4.80 -10.90
CA ASN A 137 9.38 4.81 -12.29
C ASN A 137 8.51 3.84 -13.11
N THR A 138 7.74 4.38 -14.03
CA THR A 138 6.68 3.66 -14.77
C THR A 138 7.14 3.35 -16.19
N VAL A 139 6.80 2.14 -16.68
CA VAL A 139 6.96 1.76 -18.08
C VAL A 139 6.24 2.79 -18.97
N SER A 140 6.99 3.33 -19.90
CA SER A 140 6.47 4.38 -20.76
C SER A 140 6.07 3.84 -22.13
N ARG A 141 4.81 3.99 -22.48
CA ARG A 141 4.27 3.72 -23.81
C ARG A 141 4.80 4.68 -24.91
N ARG A 142 5.71 5.57 -24.57
CA ARG A 142 6.49 6.32 -25.56
C ARG A 142 7.57 5.46 -26.22
N TYR A 143 8.06 4.44 -25.47
CA TYR A 143 9.16 3.59 -25.90
C TYR A 143 8.75 2.14 -26.10
N VAL A 144 7.64 1.71 -25.49
CA VAL A 144 7.14 0.34 -25.53
C VAL A 144 5.90 0.29 -26.40
N SER A 145 5.95 -0.44 -27.51
CA SER A 145 4.87 -0.59 -28.50
C SER A 145 4.15 -1.94 -28.41
N THR A 146 4.56 -2.84 -27.51
CA THR A 146 3.90 -4.14 -27.35
C THR A 146 2.42 -3.98 -27.03
N THR A 147 1.60 -4.93 -27.49
CA THR A 147 0.16 -4.97 -27.16
C THR A 147 -0.02 -5.01 -25.64
N PRO A 148 -0.76 -4.06 -25.05
CA PRO A 148 -0.97 -4.03 -23.62
C PRO A 148 -1.99 -5.09 -23.16
N GLU A 149 -1.80 -5.61 -21.96
CA GLU A 149 -2.80 -6.43 -21.28
C GLU A 149 -3.98 -5.56 -20.80
N LEU A 150 -5.17 -6.17 -20.72
CA LEU A 150 -6.39 -5.53 -20.29
C LEU A 150 -6.85 -6.08 -18.94
N PHE A 151 -7.03 -5.20 -17.97
CA PHE A 151 -7.74 -5.49 -16.72
C PHE A 151 -9.24 -5.40 -16.93
N ILE A 152 -9.98 -6.39 -16.44
CA ILE A 152 -11.44 -6.41 -16.47
C ILE A 152 -11.93 -6.31 -15.02
N PRO A 153 -12.44 -5.14 -14.58
CA PRO A 153 -12.90 -4.95 -13.21
C PRO A 153 -14.19 -5.73 -12.94
N GLU A 154 -14.41 -6.07 -11.67
CA GLU A 154 -15.72 -6.46 -11.18
C GLU A 154 -16.57 -5.21 -10.98
N PHE A 155 -17.50 -4.94 -11.91
CA PHE A 155 -18.32 -3.74 -11.84
C PHE A 155 -19.24 -3.75 -10.63
N ARG A 156 -19.19 -2.65 -9.86
CA ARG A 156 -19.91 -2.45 -8.61
C ARG A 156 -20.95 -1.35 -8.73
N SER A 157 -21.95 -1.44 -7.90
CA SER A 157 -23.01 -0.44 -7.81
C SER A 157 -22.46 0.88 -7.24
N LYS A 158 -23.10 1.96 -7.58
CA LYS A 158 -22.87 3.25 -6.94
C LYS A 158 -23.22 3.12 -5.45
N PRO A 159 -22.41 3.67 -4.53
CA PRO A 159 -22.74 3.62 -3.10
C PRO A 159 -24.06 4.34 -2.82
N THR A 160 -24.80 3.81 -1.85
CA THR A 160 -26.07 4.40 -1.38
C THR A 160 -25.81 5.46 -0.29
N GLY A 161 -26.65 6.51 -0.24
CA GLY A 161 -26.53 7.59 0.74
C GLY A 161 -25.57 8.70 0.36
N ASN A 162 -25.07 9.46 1.33
CA ASN A 162 -24.15 10.59 1.13
C ASN A 162 -22.67 10.19 0.97
N ILE A 163 -22.40 8.95 0.59
CA ILE A 163 -21.03 8.46 0.38
C ILE A 163 -20.53 8.98 -0.97
N LYS A 164 -19.49 9.82 -0.95
CA LYS A 164 -18.89 10.42 -2.15
C LYS A 164 -17.80 9.58 -2.79
N GLN A 165 -17.29 8.58 -2.10
CA GLN A 165 -16.14 7.76 -2.51
C GLN A 165 -16.43 6.28 -2.27
N GLY A 166 -15.70 5.41 -2.98
CA GLY A 166 -15.88 3.96 -2.91
C GLY A 166 -17.01 3.47 -3.82
N SER A 167 -17.30 2.20 -3.71
CA SER A 167 -18.37 1.52 -4.45
C SER A 167 -19.18 0.61 -3.50
N GLY A 168 -20.43 0.35 -3.88
CA GLY A 168 -21.29 -0.60 -3.20
C GLY A 168 -20.96 -2.06 -3.56
N ASP A 169 -21.94 -2.93 -3.41
CA ASP A 169 -21.83 -4.34 -3.76
C ASP A 169 -21.68 -4.55 -5.28
N VAL A 170 -21.34 -5.76 -5.69
CA VAL A 170 -21.28 -6.16 -7.09
C VAL A 170 -22.62 -5.81 -7.76
N HIS A 171 -22.55 -5.14 -8.88
CA HIS A 171 -23.74 -4.72 -9.61
C HIS A 171 -24.47 -5.95 -10.18
N GLU A 172 -25.81 -5.97 -10.13
CA GLU A 172 -26.63 -7.09 -10.62
C GLU A 172 -26.35 -7.45 -12.09
N GLN A 173 -25.99 -6.46 -12.91
CA GLN A 173 -25.62 -6.62 -14.32
C GLN A 173 -24.08 -6.56 -14.51
N ALA A 174 -23.26 -6.85 -13.50
CA ALA A 174 -21.81 -6.75 -13.60
C ALA A 174 -21.24 -7.51 -14.79
N HIS A 175 -21.69 -8.74 -15.00
CA HIS A 175 -21.27 -9.57 -16.13
C HIS A 175 -21.62 -8.95 -17.50
N TYR A 176 -22.81 -8.41 -17.64
CA TYR A 176 -23.22 -7.71 -18.87
C TYR A 176 -22.28 -6.55 -19.18
N TRP A 177 -21.96 -5.71 -18.18
CA TRP A 177 -21.06 -4.59 -18.34
C TRP A 177 -19.60 -5.01 -18.56
N GLN A 178 -19.15 -6.12 -17.99
CA GLN A 178 -17.83 -6.70 -18.27
C GLN A 178 -17.69 -7.11 -19.74
N VAL A 179 -18.72 -7.75 -20.32
CA VAL A 179 -18.71 -8.14 -21.74
C VAL A 179 -18.64 -6.92 -22.65
N TRP A 180 -19.45 -5.90 -22.39
CA TRP A 180 -19.42 -4.65 -23.16
C TRP A 180 -18.10 -3.90 -23.01
N TYR A 181 -17.62 -3.76 -21.80
CA TYR A 181 -16.34 -3.11 -21.52
C TYR A 181 -15.19 -3.83 -22.23
N LYS A 182 -15.11 -5.15 -22.11
CA LYS A 182 -14.08 -5.97 -22.76
C LYS A 182 -14.08 -5.75 -24.27
N ARG A 183 -15.25 -5.84 -24.90
CA ARG A 183 -15.41 -5.62 -26.36
C ARG A 183 -14.90 -4.25 -26.78
N GLN A 184 -15.30 -3.19 -26.08
CA GLN A 184 -14.90 -1.82 -26.39
C GLN A 184 -13.41 -1.59 -26.17
N ALA A 185 -12.87 -2.10 -25.05
CA ALA A 185 -11.46 -1.96 -24.71
C ALA A 185 -10.55 -2.71 -25.70
N GLU A 186 -10.92 -3.94 -26.07
CA GLU A 186 -10.18 -4.71 -27.08
C GLU A 186 -10.22 -4.03 -28.47
N ALA A 187 -11.33 -3.38 -28.84
CA ALA A 187 -11.38 -2.59 -30.07
C ALA A 187 -10.40 -1.41 -30.02
N SER A 188 -10.34 -0.69 -28.90
CA SER A 188 -9.40 0.40 -28.68
C SER A 188 -7.94 -0.07 -28.71
N ILE A 189 -7.65 -1.23 -28.13
CA ILE A 189 -6.30 -1.84 -28.16
C ILE A 189 -5.93 -2.23 -29.60
N ARG A 190 -6.84 -2.81 -30.38
CA ARG A 190 -6.61 -3.08 -31.80
C ARG A 190 -6.30 -1.80 -32.58
N THR A 191 -7.10 -0.75 -32.38
CA THR A 191 -6.83 0.55 -33.03
C THR A 191 -5.44 1.09 -32.66
N TYR A 192 -5.00 0.92 -31.42
CA TYR A 192 -3.64 1.29 -30.99
C TYR A 192 -2.57 0.52 -31.81
N VAL A 193 -2.73 -0.79 -31.95
CA VAL A 193 -1.80 -1.64 -32.70
C VAL A 193 -1.79 -1.19 -34.19
N ASP A 194 -2.96 -1.04 -34.80
CA ASP A 194 -3.10 -0.60 -36.19
C ASP A 194 -2.43 0.77 -36.44
N MET A 195 -2.58 1.70 -35.50
CA MET A 195 -1.91 3.02 -35.58
C MET A 195 -0.39 2.90 -35.52
N VAL A 196 0.13 2.08 -34.61
CA VAL A 196 1.60 1.84 -34.49
C VAL A 196 2.13 1.17 -35.75
N ASP A 197 1.43 0.17 -36.27
CA ASP A 197 1.81 -0.54 -37.51
C ASP A 197 1.73 0.38 -38.73
N ALA A 198 0.83 1.34 -38.74
CA ALA A 198 0.73 2.39 -39.75
C ALA A 198 1.81 3.49 -39.60
N GLY A 199 2.71 3.38 -38.62
CA GLY A 199 3.81 4.32 -38.42
C GLY A 199 3.46 5.54 -37.55
N ILE A 200 2.32 5.54 -36.88
CA ILE A 200 1.99 6.59 -35.90
C ILE A 200 2.88 6.38 -34.65
N ALA A 201 3.47 7.46 -34.16
CA ALA A 201 4.33 7.43 -33.00
C ALA A 201 3.58 6.83 -31.78
N PRO A 202 4.18 5.85 -31.04
CA PRO A 202 3.51 5.22 -29.89
C PRO A 202 3.05 6.22 -28.83
N GLU A 203 3.77 7.33 -28.65
CA GLU A 203 3.40 8.41 -27.72
C GLU A 203 2.08 9.12 -28.10
N GLN A 204 1.66 9.04 -29.36
CA GLN A 204 0.38 9.56 -29.84
C GLN A 204 -0.65 8.45 -29.98
N ALA A 205 -0.30 7.30 -30.51
CA ALA A 205 -1.19 6.15 -30.61
C ALA A 205 -1.82 5.77 -29.26
N ARG A 206 -1.06 5.86 -28.16
CA ARG A 206 -1.54 5.54 -26.80
C ARG A 206 -2.76 6.34 -26.33
N PHE A 207 -3.14 7.44 -26.98
CA PHE A 207 -4.33 8.21 -26.59
C PHE A 207 -5.64 7.43 -26.75
N VAL A 208 -5.68 6.41 -27.60
CA VAL A 208 -6.87 5.56 -27.76
C VAL A 208 -7.01 4.48 -26.69
N LEU A 209 -5.95 4.24 -25.87
CA LEU A 209 -5.94 3.18 -24.89
C LEU A 209 -6.87 3.47 -23.70
N PRO A 210 -7.68 2.48 -23.28
CA PRO A 210 -8.57 2.65 -22.13
C PRO A 210 -7.82 2.64 -20.80
N GLN A 211 -8.42 3.20 -19.75
CA GLN A 211 -7.88 3.29 -18.40
C GLN A 211 -7.62 1.92 -17.74
N GLY A 212 -8.27 0.86 -18.24
CA GLY A 212 -8.04 -0.50 -17.76
C GLY A 212 -6.83 -1.20 -18.38
N VAL A 213 -6.08 -0.55 -19.28
CA VAL A 213 -4.82 -1.08 -19.77
C VAL A 213 -3.83 -1.20 -18.62
N MET A 214 -3.16 -2.36 -18.52
CA MET A 214 -2.14 -2.61 -17.50
C MET A 214 -0.89 -1.78 -17.77
N THR A 215 -0.31 -1.28 -16.69
CA THR A 215 1.01 -0.65 -16.68
C THR A 215 1.86 -1.26 -15.58
N GLU A 216 3.16 -1.20 -15.75
CA GLU A 216 4.13 -1.70 -14.79
C GLU A 216 5.02 -0.56 -14.30
N PHE A 217 5.40 -0.61 -13.03
CA PHE A 217 6.28 0.38 -12.43
C PHE A 217 7.10 -0.22 -11.29
N VAL A 218 8.28 0.35 -11.11
CA VAL A 218 9.09 0.15 -9.91
C VAL A 218 8.70 1.19 -8.88
N TRP A 219 8.44 0.76 -7.66
CA TRP A 219 7.99 1.59 -6.55
C TRP A 219 8.89 1.40 -5.36
N THR A 220 9.60 2.46 -4.98
CA THR A 220 10.53 2.46 -3.86
C THR A 220 10.03 3.41 -2.77
N GLY A 221 10.06 2.97 -1.52
CA GLY A 221 9.67 3.77 -0.36
C GLY A 221 10.22 3.21 0.95
N ASN A 222 10.05 3.94 2.04
CA ASN A 222 10.35 3.44 3.38
C ASN A 222 9.13 2.80 4.04
N VAL A 223 9.35 2.04 5.13
CA VAL A 223 8.27 1.30 5.80
C VAL A 223 7.16 2.22 6.28
N ALA A 224 7.47 3.42 6.79
CA ALA A 224 6.46 4.37 7.23
C ALA A 224 5.60 4.92 6.08
N SER A 225 6.21 5.14 4.91
CA SER A 225 5.48 5.59 3.72
C SER A 225 4.51 4.52 3.22
N PHE A 226 4.96 3.27 3.14
CA PHE A 226 4.10 2.14 2.77
C PHE A 226 2.99 1.90 3.80
N ALA A 227 3.28 1.96 5.11
CA ALA A 227 2.25 1.83 6.15
C ALA A 227 1.20 2.94 6.05
N ARG A 228 1.61 4.19 5.81
CA ARG A 228 0.67 5.29 5.58
C ARG A 228 -0.19 5.08 4.34
N MET A 229 0.39 4.62 3.23
CA MET A 229 -0.37 4.26 2.02
C MET A 229 -1.35 3.13 2.32
N PHE A 230 -0.90 2.08 3.01
CA PHE A 230 -1.72 0.94 3.42
C PHE A 230 -2.94 1.42 4.22
N ASN A 231 -2.74 2.16 5.31
CA ASN A 231 -3.83 2.67 6.16
C ASN A 231 -4.84 3.54 5.38
N GLN A 232 -4.38 4.33 4.42
CA GLN A 232 -5.26 5.17 3.61
C GLN A 232 -6.01 4.38 2.53
N ARG A 233 -5.44 3.30 2.03
CA ARG A 233 -6.00 2.57 0.88
C ARG A 233 -6.77 1.31 1.27
N THR A 234 -6.56 0.78 2.47
CA THR A 234 -7.41 -0.30 3.03
C THR A 234 -8.71 0.23 3.66
N ASP A 235 -8.85 1.55 3.80
CA ASP A 235 -10.11 2.16 4.23
C ASP A 235 -11.28 1.76 3.33
N SER A 236 -12.41 1.41 3.92
CA SER A 236 -13.61 0.91 3.22
C SER A 236 -14.19 1.88 2.19
N HIS A 237 -13.88 3.19 2.30
CA HIS A 237 -14.28 4.21 1.33
C HIS A 237 -13.32 4.30 0.13
N SER A 238 -12.21 3.60 0.14
CA SER A 238 -11.30 3.50 -1.01
C SER A 238 -11.90 2.60 -2.09
N GLN A 239 -11.49 2.78 -3.34
CA GLN A 239 -11.87 1.90 -4.44
C GLN A 239 -11.40 0.47 -4.16
N LYS A 240 -12.23 -0.55 -4.48
CA LYS A 240 -11.92 -1.94 -4.12
C LYS A 240 -10.58 -2.43 -4.66
N GLU A 241 -10.26 -2.13 -5.91
CA GLU A 241 -9.02 -2.58 -6.54
C GLU A 241 -7.77 -1.97 -5.88
N ILE A 242 -7.86 -0.74 -5.33
CA ILE A 242 -6.72 -0.17 -4.61
C ILE A 242 -6.63 -0.71 -3.18
N GLN A 243 -7.77 -1.11 -2.56
CA GLN A 243 -7.74 -1.85 -1.30
C GLN A 243 -7.00 -3.19 -1.49
N ASP A 244 -7.35 -3.94 -2.55
CA ASP A 244 -6.72 -5.22 -2.86
C ASP A 244 -5.22 -5.07 -3.10
N LEU A 245 -4.82 -4.04 -3.85
CA LEU A 245 -3.41 -3.74 -4.06
C LEU A 245 -2.68 -3.39 -2.75
N ALA A 246 -3.30 -2.61 -1.87
CA ALA A 246 -2.70 -2.27 -0.57
C ALA A 246 -2.48 -3.53 0.28
N HIS A 247 -3.43 -4.46 0.31
CA HIS A 247 -3.25 -5.75 0.98
C HIS A 247 -2.12 -6.58 0.36
N MET A 248 -2.05 -6.62 -0.99
CA MET A 248 -0.96 -7.31 -1.69
C MET A 248 0.42 -6.76 -1.31
N VAL A 249 0.54 -5.44 -1.17
CA VAL A 249 1.77 -4.77 -0.70
C VAL A 249 2.07 -5.12 0.75
N GLY A 250 1.06 -5.09 1.62
CA GLY A 250 1.19 -5.44 3.04
C GLY A 250 1.76 -6.83 3.26
N GLU A 251 1.25 -7.83 2.53
CA GLU A 251 1.70 -9.21 2.58
C GLU A 251 3.20 -9.41 2.28
N ILE A 252 3.78 -8.51 1.48
CA ILE A 252 5.21 -8.55 1.17
C ILE A 252 6.03 -7.83 2.24
N ILE A 253 5.53 -6.70 2.75
CA ILE A 253 6.31 -5.82 3.64
C ILE A 253 6.28 -6.30 5.09
N GLU A 254 5.15 -6.80 5.57
CA GLU A 254 4.99 -7.25 6.96
C GLU A 254 6.09 -8.22 7.41
N PRO A 255 6.44 -9.28 6.65
CA PRO A 255 7.53 -10.18 7.06
C PRO A 255 8.92 -9.54 7.11
N LEU A 256 9.13 -8.42 6.42
CA LEU A 256 10.42 -7.71 6.39
C LEU A 256 10.62 -6.82 7.63
N TYR A 257 9.52 -6.27 8.15
CA TYR A 257 9.49 -5.34 9.28
C TYR A 257 8.31 -5.64 10.20
N PRO A 258 8.23 -6.85 10.80
CA PRO A 258 6.99 -7.30 11.44
C PRO A 258 6.53 -6.38 12.58
N VAL A 259 7.43 -5.91 13.41
CA VAL A 259 7.09 -5.06 14.56
C VAL A 259 6.77 -3.63 14.10
N SER A 260 7.59 -3.06 13.23
CA SER A 260 7.36 -1.71 12.69
C SER A 260 6.07 -1.63 11.86
N TRP A 261 5.82 -2.66 11.04
CA TRP A 261 4.61 -2.71 10.21
C TRP A 261 3.36 -2.74 11.09
N ASN A 262 3.28 -3.67 12.05
CA ASN A 262 2.15 -3.80 12.95
C ASN A 262 1.96 -2.53 13.80
N ALA A 263 3.02 -1.95 14.31
CA ALA A 263 2.95 -0.72 15.09
C ALA A 263 2.42 0.48 14.26
N LEU A 264 2.77 0.57 12.97
CA LEU A 264 2.36 1.67 12.09
C LEU A 264 1.00 1.46 11.43
N THR A 265 0.54 0.22 11.25
CA THR A 265 -0.75 -0.11 10.62
C THR A 265 -1.87 -0.34 11.63
N GLY A 266 -1.54 -0.56 12.90
CA GLY A 266 -2.51 -0.80 13.96
C GLY A 266 -3.06 -2.23 13.98
N ASN A 267 -2.36 -3.18 13.37
CA ASN A 267 -2.71 -4.61 13.39
C ASN A 267 -2.17 -5.28 14.65
#